data_fe03a25e845b4d9d58179f0cb0207e7e
#
_entry.id   fe03a25e845b4d9d58179f0cb0207e7e
#
_cell.length_a   1.000
_cell.length_b   1.000
_cell.length_c   1.000
_cell.angle_alpha   90.00
_cell.angle_beta   90.00
_cell.angle_gamma   90.00
#
_symmetry.space_group_name_H-M   'P 1'
#
loop_
_entity.id
_entity.type
_entity.pdbx_description
1 polymer ?
#
loop_
_entity_poly.entity_id
_entity_poly.type
_entity_poly.pdbx_seq_one_letter_code
_entity_poly.pdbx_strand_id
1 'polypeptide(L)'
;MHRSLLENGLRDRVLLRADGGLKTGWDVVIAAMLGAEEFGFGSVAMIAEGCIMARVCHTNNCPVGVATQKEALRKRFKGVPEHVVNFFWFVAEEVRQLLSLLGMAKLEDLIGRTDLLQTRAVDLAKTSCVDLSSLLAPIAGSEDRSWLTHSATAHGNGPILEDDFLADRELMAAVENHSDLSRITEIINTDRSVCARLAGELAQRHGNRGFKGQLDLTFRGAAGQSFGAFLVQGMNVRLEGEANDYVGKGMNSGRITLVPSDGTPNPGEQVILGNTCLYGATGGELFAYGRAGERFGVRNSGAKTVVEGAGDHCCEYMTGGVVVVLGSTGRNIGAGMTGGVAFLLDDTCLLYTSDAADDTPC
;
A
#
# COMPACT_ATOMS: atom_id res chain seq x y z
N MET A 1 -1.85 22.87 -8.72
CA MET A 1 -0.53 22.37 -8.26
C MET A 1 0.63 22.88 -9.09
N HIS A 2 0.66 22.73 -10.42
CA HIS A 2 1.73 23.23 -11.30
C HIS A 2 2.04 24.73 -11.05
N ARG A 3 1.02 25.58 -11.06
CA ARG A 3 1.12 27.00 -10.72
C ARG A 3 1.76 27.25 -9.36
N SER A 4 1.23 26.62 -8.30
CA SER A 4 1.75 26.83 -6.94
C SER A 4 3.21 26.40 -6.80
N LEU A 5 3.63 25.36 -7.50
CA LEU A 5 5.03 24.93 -7.51
C LEU A 5 5.93 25.93 -8.23
N LEU A 6 5.48 26.51 -9.35
CA LEU A 6 6.23 27.57 -10.06
C LEU A 6 6.33 28.83 -9.21
N GLU A 7 5.22 29.32 -8.66
CA GLU A 7 5.18 30.51 -7.81
C GLU A 7 6.08 30.41 -6.57
N ASN A 8 6.35 29.18 -6.10
CA ASN A 8 7.23 28.93 -4.95
C ASN A 8 8.63 28.43 -5.34
N GLY A 9 9.00 28.40 -6.61
CA GLY A 9 10.31 27.94 -7.07
C GLY A 9 10.62 26.47 -6.74
N LEU A 10 9.58 25.63 -6.72
CA LEU A 10 9.67 24.21 -6.36
C LEU A 10 9.37 23.26 -7.53
N ARG A 11 9.05 23.80 -8.70
CA ARG A 11 8.56 23.00 -9.82
C ARG A 11 9.62 22.05 -10.40
N ASP A 12 10.86 22.46 -10.40
CA ASP A 12 12.02 21.68 -10.85
C ASP A 12 12.39 20.54 -9.90
N ARG A 13 11.84 20.54 -8.69
CA ARG A 13 12.13 19.52 -7.65
C ARG A 13 11.19 18.33 -7.68
N VAL A 14 10.12 18.39 -8.46
CA VAL A 14 9.06 17.35 -8.49
C VAL A 14 8.62 17.09 -9.92
N LEU A 15 8.31 15.83 -10.18
CA LEU A 15 7.68 15.37 -11.39
C LEU A 15 6.19 15.26 -11.14
N LEU A 16 5.36 15.93 -11.96
CA LEU A 16 3.91 15.93 -11.79
C LEU A 16 3.28 14.80 -12.59
N ARG A 17 2.60 13.91 -11.87
CA ARG A 17 1.78 12.86 -12.46
C ARG A 17 0.30 13.20 -12.33
N ALA A 18 -0.44 13.12 -13.44
CA ALA A 18 -1.90 13.17 -13.45
C ALA A 18 -2.48 11.76 -13.50
N ASP A 19 -3.44 11.48 -12.62
CA ASP A 19 -4.20 10.22 -12.61
C ASP A 19 -5.66 10.52 -12.33
N GLY A 20 -6.53 9.62 -12.74
CA GLY A 20 -7.97 9.71 -12.51
C GLY A 20 -8.76 10.09 -13.76
N GLY A 21 -9.34 9.10 -14.40
CA GLY A 21 -10.28 9.27 -15.50
C GLY A 21 -9.70 9.53 -16.89
N LEU A 22 -8.38 9.54 -17.05
CA LEU A 22 -7.74 9.69 -18.36
C LEU A 22 -8.08 8.48 -19.25
N LYS A 23 -8.44 8.72 -20.51
CA LYS A 23 -8.88 7.68 -21.47
C LYS A 23 -8.31 7.85 -22.87
N THR A 24 -8.09 9.07 -23.30
CA THR A 24 -7.80 9.43 -24.70
C THR A 24 -6.53 10.28 -24.79
N GLY A 25 -6.01 10.44 -25.99
CA GLY A 25 -4.91 11.36 -26.23
C GLY A 25 -5.29 12.82 -25.95
N TRP A 26 -6.56 13.19 -26.11
CA TRP A 26 -7.05 14.52 -25.68
C TRP A 26 -6.87 14.74 -24.19
N ASP A 27 -7.21 13.75 -23.37
CA ASP A 27 -7.04 13.87 -21.91
C ASP A 27 -5.56 14.07 -21.54
N VAL A 28 -4.66 13.33 -22.21
CA VAL A 28 -3.20 13.45 -22.03
C VAL A 28 -2.72 14.87 -22.40
N VAL A 29 -3.11 15.35 -23.57
CA VAL A 29 -2.69 16.68 -24.07
C VAL A 29 -3.20 17.80 -23.16
N ILE A 30 -4.46 17.76 -22.74
CA ILE A 30 -5.02 18.75 -21.80
C ILE A 30 -4.32 18.67 -20.45
N ALA A 31 -4.07 17.46 -19.92
CA ALA A 31 -3.36 17.31 -18.66
C ALA A 31 -1.91 17.81 -18.74
N ALA A 32 -1.23 17.60 -19.88
CA ALA A 32 0.09 18.18 -20.14
C ALA A 32 0.04 19.71 -20.15
N MET A 33 -0.90 20.31 -20.87
CA MET A 33 -1.09 21.77 -20.90
C MET A 33 -1.35 22.34 -19.49
N LEU A 34 -1.98 21.56 -18.60
CA LEU A 34 -2.19 21.93 -17.19
C LEU A 34 -0.99 21.63 -16.28
N GLY A 35 0.10 21.08 -16.84
CA GLY A 35 1.39 20.90 -16.17
C GLY A 35 1.79 19.49 -15.79
N ALA A 36 1.04 18.46 -16.21
CA ALA A 36 1.43 17.07 -15.95
C ALA A 36 2.55 16.61 -16.91
N GLU A 37 3.46 15.79 -16.40
CA GLU A 37 4.59 15.19 -17.11
C GLU A 37 4.42 13.68 -17.29
N GLU A 38 3.68 13.06 -16.37
CA GLU A 38 3.34 11.64 -16.42
C GLU A 38 1.84 11.44 -16.26
N PHE A 39 1.34 10.34 -16.81
CA PHE A 39 -0.09 10.06 -16.92
C PHE A 39 -0.41 8.65 -16.44
N GLY A 40 -1.33 8.54 -15.46
CA GLY A 40 -1.79 7.28 -14.91
C GLY A 40 -3.12 6.86 -15.53
N PHE A 41 -3.23 5.57 -15.88
CA PHE A 41 -4.42 4.98 -16.47
C PHE A 41 -4.85 3.74 -15.69
N GLY A 42 -6.00 3.80 -15.04
CA GLY A 42 -6.57 2.66 -14.32
C GLY A 42 -7.74 2.04 -15.05
N SER A 43 -8.91 2.72 -15.02
CA SER A 43 -10.16 2.16 -15.53
C SER A 43 -10.11 1.77 -17.01
N VAL A 44 -9.43 2.55 -17.83
CA VAL A 44 -9.37 2.29 -19.26
C VAL A 44 -8.51 1.06 -19.60
N ALA A 45 -7.42 0.83 -18.87
CA ALA A 45 -6.62 -0.39 -19.01
C ALA A 45 -7.47 -1.64 -18.69
N MET A 46 -8.27 -1.57 -17.61
CA MET A 46 -9.21 -2.64 -17.26
C MET A 46 -10.27 -2.85 -18.33
N ILE A 47 -10.79 -1.78 -18.93
CA ILE A 47 -11.78 -1.86 -20.02
C ILE A 47 -11.15 -2.51 -21.26
N ALA A 48 -9.91 -2.16 -21.60
CA ALA A 48 -9.19 -2.79 -22.72
C ALA A 48 -9.07 -4.31 -22.55
N GLU A 49 -8.96 -4.80 -21.32
CA GLU A 49 -8.95 -6.23 -21.00
C GLU A 49 -10.35 -6.87 -20.91
N GLY A 50 -11.41 -6.10 -21.13
CA GLY A 50 -12.78 -6.62 -21.16
C GLY A 50 -13.61 -6.35 -19.91
N CYS A 51 -13.17 -5.45 -19.03
CA CYS A 51 -13.99 -5.00 -17.91
C CYS A 51 -15.20 -4.19 -18.40
N ILE A 52 -16.39 -4.57 -17.96
CA ILE A 52 -17.65 -3.90 -18.30
C ILE A 52 -18.10 -2.88 -17.26
N MET A 53 -17.26 -2.53 -16.31
CA MET A 53 -17.53 -1.56 -15.24
C MET A 53 -18.79 -1.88 -14.40
N ALA A 54 -19.07 -3.16 -14.19
CA ALA A 54 -20.22 -3.61 -13.39
C ALA A 54 -20.13 -3.24 -11.90
N ARG A 55 -18.94 -2.81 -11.43
CA ARG A 55 -18.70 -2.33 -10.05
C ARG A 55 -19.00 -3.35 -8.95
N VAL A 56 -19.00 -4.65 -9.25
CA VAL A 56 -19.21 -5.76 -8.30
C VAL A 56 -17.92 -6.50 -7.94
N CYS A 57 -16.76 -5.88 -8.17
CA CYS A 57 -15.44 -6.49 -7.91
C CYS A 57 -15.27 -6.90 -6.44
N HIS A 58 -15.79 -6.09 -5.53
CA HIS A 58 -15.71 -6.31 -4.08
C HIS A 58 -16.48 -7.55 -3.63
N THR A 59 -17.45 -8.03 -4.40
CA THR A 59 -18.25 -9.23 -4.07
C THR A 59 -17.64 -10.53 -4.55
N ASN A 60 -16.46 -10.49 -5.19
CA ASN A 60 -15.84 -11.65 -5.85
C ASN A 60 -16.73 -12.30 -6.94
N ASN A 61 -17.71 -11.54 -7.47
CA ASN A 61 -18.67 -12.01 -8.49
C ASN A 61 -18.53 -11.30 -9.84
N CYS A 62 -17.29 -10.97 -10.24
CA CYS A 62 -17.06 -10.31 -11.52
C CYS A 62 -17.62 -11.13 -12.69
N PRO A 63 -18.62 -10.62 -13.44
CA PRO A 63 -19.31 -11.40 -14.47
C PRO A 63 -18.43 -11.74 -15.68
N VAL A 64 -17.37 -10.97 -15.90
CA VAL A 64 -16.42 -11.14 -17.01
C VAL A 64 -15.08 -11.73 -16.58
N GLY A 65 -14.90 -12.05 -15.30
CA GLY A 65 -13.72 -12.77 -14.82
C GLY A 65 -12.47 -11.92 -14.55
N VAL A 66 -12.47 -10.61 -14.81
CA VAL A 66 -11.30 -9.73 -14.63
C VAL A 66 -10.87 -9.63 -13.16
N ALA A 67 -11.83 -9.52 -12.24
CA ALA A 67 -11.58 -9.29 -10.82
C ALA A 67 -12.37 -10.27 -9.96
N THR A 68 -12.01 -11.55 -10.01
CA THR A 68 -12.62 -12.61 -9.18
C THR A 68 -11.64 -13.74 -8.94
N GLN A 69 -11.77 -14.42 -7.81
CA GLN A 69 -11.04 -15.65 -7.49
C GLN A 69 -11.87 -16.92 -7.81
N LYS A 70 -13.16 -16.78 -8.14
CA LYS A 70 -14.00 -17.92 -8.49
C LYS A 70 -13.57 -18.50 -9.83
N GLU A 71 -13.11 -19.73 -9.86
CA GLU A 71 -12.56 -20.40 -11.05
C GLU A 71 -13.56 -20.40 -12.23
N ALA A 72 -14.83 -20.69 -11.98
CA ALA A 72 -15.88 -20.68 -13.01
C ALA A 72 -16.08 -19.32 -13.68
N LEU A 73 -15.86 -18.22 -12.93
CA LEU A 73 -15.94 -16.87 -13.48
C LEU A 73 -14.62 -16.44 -14.13
N ARG A 74 -13.47 -16.84 -13.59
CA ARG A 74 -12.16 -16.58 -14.19
C ARG A 74 -12.04 -17.16 -15.61
N LYS A 75 -12.65 -18.30 -15.88
CA LYS A 75 -12.72 -18.91 -17.23
C LYS A 75 -13.42 -18.02 -18.26
N ARG A 76 -14.16 -16.99 -17.85
CA ARG A 76 -14.81 -16.02 -18.73
C ARG A 76 -13.88 -14.88 -19.17
N PHE A 77 -12.75 -14.73 -18.47
CA PHE A 77 -11.77 -13.69 -18.81
C PHE A 77 -11.15 -13.96 -20.18
N LYS A 78 -11.27 -13.00 -21.09
CA LYS A 78 -10.78 -13.07 -22.48
C LYS A 78 -9.72 -12.03 -22.78
N GLY A 79 -9.28 -11.26 -21.79
CA GLY A 79 -8.24 -10.26 -21.96
C GLY A 79 -6.90 -10.91 -22.32
N VAL A 80 -6.18 -10.26 -23.21
CA VAL A 80 -4.81 -10.61 -23.57
C VAL A 80 -3.95 -9.34 -23.53
N PRO A 81 -2.64 -9.44 -23.25
CA PRO A 81 -1.76 -8.26 -23.14
C PRO A 81 -1.81 -7.35 -24.37
N GLU A 82 -2.01 -7.92 -25.55
CA GLU A 82 -2.09 -7.21 -26.83
C GLU A 82 -3.24 -6.21 -26.88
N HIS A 83 -4.35 -6.46 -26.18
CA HIS A 83 -5.45 -5.51 -26.11
C HIS A 83 -5.01 -4.20 -25.43
N VAL A 84 -4.25 -4.29 -24.33
CA VAL A 84 -3.72 -3.14 -23.61
C VAL A 84 -2.65 -2.44 -24.45
N VAL A 85 -1.73 -3.19 -25.05
CA VAL A 85 -0.69 -2.64 -25.93
C VAL A 85 -1.33 -1.86 -27.09
N ASN A 86 -2.27 -2.46 -27.80
CA ASN A 86 -2.93 -1.80 -28.94
C ASN A 86 -3.70 -0.55 -28.51
N PHE A 87 -4.40 -0.63 -27.37
CA PHE A 87 -5.14 0.51 -26.83
C PHE A 87 -4.19 1.71 -26.58
N PHE A 88 -3.06 1.48 -25.92
CA PHE A 88 -2.10 2.56 -25.64
C PHE A 88 -1.34 3.01 -26.89
N TRP A 89 -1.17 2.16 -27.88
CA TRP A 89 -0.71 2.58 -29.21
C TRP A 89 -1.67 3.61 -29.83
N PHE A 90 -2.98 3.39 -29.77
CA PHE A 90 -3.96 4.34 -30.28
C PHE A 90 -3.97 5.64 -29.49
N VAL A 91 -3.85 5.59 -28.16
CA VAL A 91 -3.72 6.80 -27.33
C VAL A 91 -2.47 7.60 -27.72
N ALA A 92 -1.33 6.92 -27.88
CA ALA A 92 -0.07 7.59 -28.26
C ALA A 92 -0.17 8.18 -29.68
N GLU A 93 -0.81 7.48 -30.62
CA GLU A 93 -1.02 7.99 -31.99
C GLU A 93 -1.96 9.20 -32.00
N GLU A 94 -3.01 9.21 -31.21
CA GLU A 94 -3.89 10.36 -31.05
C GLU A 94 -3.13 11.56 -30.47
N VAL A 95 -2.27 11.37 -29.47
CA VAL A 95 -1.39 12.40 -28.93
C VAL A 95 -0.47 12.94 -30.04
N ARG A 96 0.15 12.06 -30.83
CA ARG A 96 1.03 12.45 -31.95
C ARG A 96 0.29 13.31 -32.98
N GLN A 97 -0.95 12.96 -33.32
CA GLN A 97 -1.79 13.72 -34.25
C GLN A 97 -2.13 15.11 -33.69
N LEU A 98 -2.50 15.17 -32.41
CA LEU A 98 -2.80 16.45 -31.73
C LEU A 98 -1.57 17.34 -31.66
N LEU A 99 -0.38 16.81 -31.34
CA LEU A 99 0.88 17.56 -31.39
C LEU A 99 1.14 18.12 -32.78
N SER A 100 0.93 17.32 -33.82
CA SER A 100 1.09 17.77 -35.22
C SER A 100 0.14 18.91 -35.56
N LEU A 101 -1.12 18.85 -35.15
CA LEU A 101 -2.11 19.92 -35.36
C LEU A 101 -1.72 21.21 -34.63
N LEU A 102 -1.09 21.10 -33.47
CA LEU A 102 -0.62 22.23 -32.67
C LEU A 102 0.76 22.75 -33.12
N GLY A 103 1.40 22.09 -34.10
CA GLY A 103 2.76 22.45 -34.56
C GLY A 103 3.85 22.14 -33.52
N MET A 104 3.61 21.21 -32.61
CA MET A 104 4.56 20.84 -31.54
C MET A 104 5.33 19.57 -31.92
N ALA A 105 6.62 19.54 -31.63
CA ALA A 105 7.47 18.38 -31.95
C ALA A 105 7.46 17.34 -30.83
N LYS A 106 7.27 17.75 -29.60
CA LYS A 106 7.34 16.90 -28.40
C LYS A 106 6.21 17.20 -27.43
N LEU A 107 5.81 16.22 -26.64
CA LEU A 107 4.82 16.40 -25.59
C LEU A 107 5.29 17.38 -24.51
N GLU A 108 6.59 17.37 -24.22
CA GLU A 108 7.21 18.29 -23.27
C GLU A 108 6.98 19.76 -23.68
N ASP A 109 6.87 20.06 -24.97
CA ASP A 109 6.61 21.42 -25.46
C ASP A 109 5.24 21.95 -25.04
N LEU A 110 4.29 21.07 -24.70
CA LEU A 110 2.96 21.42 -24.22
C LEU A 110 2.84 21.58 -22.72
N ILE A 111 3.79 21.07 -21.93
CA ILE A 111 3.66 21.07 -20.47
C ILE A 111 3.55 22.50 -19.93
N GLY A 112 2.44 22.78 -19.24
CA GLY A 112 2.17 24.10 -18.66
C GLY A 112 1.68 25.17 -19.64
N ARG A 113 1.45 24.82 -20.93
CA ARG A 113 0.97 25.76 -21.98
C ARG A 113 -0.54 26.01 -21.86
N THR A 114 -0.97 26.57 -20.71
CA THR A 114 -2.38 26.94 -20.48
C THR A 114 -2.89 28.02 -21.45
N ASP A 115 -1.98 28.78 -22.06
CA ASP A 115 -2.28 29.75 -23.11
C ASP A 115 -2.89 29.15 -24.39
N LEU A 116 -2.72 27.83 -24.59
CA LEU A 116 -3.32 27.09 -25.70
C LEU A 116 -4.72 26.54 -25.35
N LEU A 117 -5.17 26.70 -24.12
CA LEU A 117 -6.48 26.25 -23.65
C LEU A 117 -7.49 27.41 -23.64
N GLN A 118 -8.68 27.13 -24.12
CA GLN A 118 -9.82 28.03 -24.05
C GLN A 118 -11.04 27.34 -23.46
N THR A 119 -11.77 28.03 -22.59
CA THR A 119 -13.03 27.53 -22.10
C THR A 119 -14.07 27.46 -23.20
N ARG A 120 -14.70 26.31 -23.34
CA ARG A 120 -15.82 26.13 -24.25
C ARG A 120 -17.10 26.71 -23.63
N ALA A 121 -17.80 27.53 -24.37
CA ALA A 121 -19.15 27.94 -23.98
C ALA A 121 -20.09 26.74 -24.01
N VAL A 122 -20.68 26.40 -22.89
CA VAL A 122 -21.63 25.30 -22.72
C VAL A 122 -22.89 25.82 -22.08
N ASP A 123 -24.01 25.65 -22.74
CA ASP A 123 -25.33 26.04 -22.21
C ASP A 123 -25.90 24.91 -21.33
N LEU A 124 -25.30 24.72 -20.18
CA LEU A 124 -25.73 23.78 -19.13
C LEU A 124 -25.78 24.53 -17.79
N ALA A 125 -26.91 24.49 -17.14
CA ALA A 125 -27.17 25.23 -15.90
C ALA A 125 -26.11 25.05 -14.80
N LYS A 126 -25.51 23.85 -14.68
CA LYS A 126 -24.47 23.57 -13.66
C LYS A 126 -23.06 24.02 -14.08
N THR A 127 -22.77 24.13 -15.36
CA THR A 127 -21.44 24.45 -15.88
C THR A 127 -21.31 25.92 -16.23
N SER A 128 -22.41 26.63 -16.47
CA SER A 128 -22.41 28.09 -16.77
C SER A 128 -21.83 28.96 -15.63
N CYS A 129 -21.84 28.43 -14.40
CA CYS A 129 -21.30 29.11 -13.21
C CYS A 129 -19.85 28.74 -12.91
N VAL A 130 -19.19 27.87 -13.71
CA VAL A 130 -17.81 27.45 -13.47
C VAL A 130 -16.84 28.46 -14.09
N ASP A 131 -16.13 29.19 -13.24
CA ASP A 131 -15.03 30.06 -13.65
C ASP A 131 -13.69 29.30 -13.66
N LEU A 132 -13.12 29.14 -14.85
CA LEU A 132 -11.81 28.52 -15.05
C LEU A 132 -10.69 29.54 -15.29
N SER A 133 -10.98 30.84 -15.20
CA SER A 133 -10.01 31.90 -15.54
C SER A 133 -8.73 31.80 -14.71
N SER A 134 -8.82 31.52 -13.42
CA SER A 134 -7.68 31.37 -12.53
C SER A 134 -6.84 30.15 -12.87
N LEU A 135 -7.44 29.07 -13.38
CA LEU A 135 -6.75 27.86 -13.79
C LEU A 135 -5.96 28.07 -15.10
N LEU A 136 -6.54 28.84 -16.02
CA LEU A 136 -5.97 29.07 -17.36
C LEU A 136 -5.09 30.33 -17.45
N ALA A 137 -5.11 31.19 -16.42
CA ALA A 137 -4.28 32.42 -16.44
C ALA A 137 -2.80 32.09 -16.60
N PRO A 138 -2.08 32.85 -17.42
CA PRO A 138 -0.63 32.70 -17.54
C PRO A 138 0.09 32.86 -16.21
N ILE A 139 1.20 32.14 -16.05
CA ILE A 139 2.02 32.18 -14.85
C ILE A 139 3.26 33.01 -15.18
N ALA A 140 3.49 34.07 -14.43
CA ALA A 140 4.68 34.92 -14.62
C ALA A 140 5.96 34.09 -14.44
N GLY A 141 6.92 34.22 -15.35
CA GLY A 141 8.16 33.44 -15.32
C GLY A 141 8.06 32.01 -15.83
N SER A 142 6.90 31.61 -16.36
CA SER A 142 6.74 30.25 -16.94
C SER A 142 7.37 30.15 -18.35
N GLU A 143 7.73 31.24 -18.96
CA GLU A 143 8.40 31.29 -20.28
C GLU A 143 9.78 30.65 -20.22
N ASP A 144 10.51 30.84 -19.12
CA ASP A 144 11.74 30.11 -18.85
C ASP A 144 11.39 28.68 -18.38
N ARG A 145 11.54 27.73 -19.29
CA ARG A 145 11.19 26.33 -19.07
C ARG A 145 12.30 25.53 -18.39
N SER A 146 13.26 26.21 -17.75
CA SER A 146 14.35 25.56 -17.00
C SER A 146 13.88 24.62 -15.92
N TRP A 147 12.67 24.83 -15.37
CA TRP A 147 12.01 23.98 -14.39
C TRP A 147 11.66 22.57 -14.91
N LEU A 148 11.72 22.31 -16.23
CA LEU A 148 11.62 20.95 -16.79
C LEU A 148 12.90 20.13 -16.57
N THR A 149 14.01 20.78 -16.26
CA THR A 149 15.25 20.11 -15.88
C THR A 149 15.21 19.85 -14.40
N HIS A 150 14.86 18.61 -14.02
CA HIS A 150 14.72 18.25 -12.61
C HIS A 150 16.08 18.28 -11.90
N SER A 151 16.13 19.07 -10.83
CA SER A 151 17.33 19.23 -9.98
C SER A 151 17.23 18.42 -8.67
N ALA A 152 16.20 17.56 -8.54
CA ALA A 152 15.99 16.80 -7.32
C ALA A 152 17.20 15.91 -7.01
N THR A 153 17.86 16.17 -5.90
CA THR A 153 18.73 15.21 -5.25
C THR A 153 17.88 14.04 -4.75
N ALA A 154 18.31 12.83 -5.09
CA ALA A 154 17.67 11.63 -4.53
C ALA A 154 17.64 11.77 -3.00
N HIS A 155 16.43 11.65 -2.42
CA HIS A 155 16.30 11.57 -0.97
C HIS A 155 16.96 10.27 -0.50
N GLY A 156 18.08 10.40 0.21
CA GLY A 156 18.62 9.32 1.00
C GLY A 156 17.94 9.31 2.36
N ASN A 157 17.48 8.16 2.81
CA ASN A 157 16.94 8.02 4.17
C ASN A 157 18.04 8.02 5.24
N GLY A 158 19.30 8.22 4.84
CA GLY A 158 20.45 8.00 5.71
C GLY A 158 20.76 6.51 5.93
N PRO A 159 21.68 6.20 6.83
CA PRO A 159 21.97 4.82 7.20
C PRO A 159 20.71 4.20 7.84
N ILE A 160 20.45 2.94 7.56
CA ILE A 160 19.36 2.17 8.12
C ILE A 160 19.90 1.06 9.02
N LEU A 161 19.16 0.71 10.07
CA LEU A 161 19.60 -0.29 11.05
C LEU A 161 19.96 -1.65 10.40
N GLU A 162 19.29 -2.03 9.34
CA GLU A 162 19.57 -3.30 8.65
C GLU A 162 20.87 -3.28 7.80
N ASP A 163 21.49 -2.12 7.54
CA ASP A 163 22.83 -2.09 6.95
C ASP A 163 23.85 -2.71 7.91
N ASP A 164 23.70 -2.46 9.22
CA ASP A 164 24.54 -3.07 10.24
C ASP A 164 24.30 -4.59 10.35
N PHE A 165 23.06 -5.05 10.22
CA PHE A 165 22.76 -6.48 10.21
C PHE A 165 23.38 -7.20 9.04
N LEU A 166 23.29 -6.62 7.84
CA LEU A 166 23.89 -7.23 6.64
C LEU A 166 25.42 -7.12 6.62
N ALA A 167 26.00 -6.20 7.37
CA ALA A 167 27.44 -6.09 7.58
C ALA A 167 27.96 -7.00 8.70
N ASP A 168 27.07 -7.49 9.60
CA ASP A 168 27.47 -8.40 10.70
C ASP A 168 27.86 -9.77 10.15
N ARG A 169 29.14 -10.08 10.21
CA ARG A 169 29.69 -11.32 9.68
C ARG A 169 29.18 -12.57 10.40
N GLU A 170 28.92 -12.47 11.72
CA GLU A 170 28.43 -13.60 12.51
C GLU A 170 26.98 -13.90 12.15
N LEU A 171 26.13 -12.86 12.03
CA LEU A 171 24.75 -12.99 11.59
C LEU A 171 24.66 -13.57 10.18
N MET A 172 25.45 -13.04 9.25
CA MET A 172 25.44 -13.53 7.87
C MET A 172 26.01 -14.95 7.73
N ALA A 173 27.00 -15.33 8.55
CA ALA A 173 27.48 -16.70 8.62
C ALA A 173 26.41 -17.64 9.21
N ALA A 174 25.66 -17.22 10.21
CA ALA A 174 24.52 -17.99 10.74
C ALA A 174 23.44 -18.20 9.68
N VAL A 175 23.11 -17.16 8.92
CA VAL A 175 22.18 -17.25 7.77
C VAL A 175 22.69 -18.28 6.76
N GLU A 176 23.96 -18.21 6.36
CA GLU A 176 24.54 -19.10 5.34
C GLU A 176 24.59 -20.56 5.79
N ASN A 177 24.99 -20.79 7.05
CA ASN A 177 25.27 -22.14 7.58
C ASN A 177 24.04 -22.76 8.30
N HIS A 178 22.87 -22.16 8.26
CA HIS A 178 21.67 -22.60 9.00
C HIS A 178 21.91 -22.75 10.51
N SER A 179 22.68 -21.84 11.10
CA SER A 179 23.03 -21.87 12.52
C SER A 179 22.10 -20.99 13.33
N ASP A 180 21.97 -21.33 14.61
CA ASP A 180 21.21 -20.52 15.56
C ASP A 180 22.05 -19.30 15.96
N LEU A 181 21.37 -18.16 16.11
CA LEU A 181 21.98 -16.93 16.60
C LEU A 181 20.97 -16.10 17.36
N SER A 182 21.44 -15.45 18.44
CA SER A 182 20.64 -14.50 19.21
C SER A 182 21.28 -13.11 19.18
N ARG A 183 20.47 -12.05 19.05
CA ARG A 183 20.90 -10.65 19.08
C ARG A 183 19.92 -9.81 19.88
N ILE A 184 20.46 -8.81 20.56
CA ILE A 184 19.67 -7.75 21.19
C ILE A 184 20.08 -6.42 20.57
N THR A 185 19.12 -5.61 20.15
CA THR A 185 19.35 -4.34 19.45
C THR A 185 18.38 -3.29 19.96
N GLU A 186 18.86 -2.09 20.22
CA GLU A 186 18.01 -0.93 20.47
C GLU A 186 17.38 -0.45 19.17
N ILE A 187 16.12 -0.01 19.24
CA ILE A 187 15.35 0.44 18.09
C ILE A 187 14.62 1.74 18.39
N ILE A 188 14.53 2.62 17.41
CA ILE A 188 13.80 3.87 17.49
C ILE A 188 12.74 3.97 16.38
N ASN A 189 11.80 4.88 16.50
CA ASN A 189 10.64 4.98 15.59
C ASN A 189 10.99 5.41 14.17
N THR A 190 12.20 5.85 13.92
CA THR A 190 12.71 6.08 12.55
C THR A 190 13.21 4.81 11.87
N ASP A 191 13.44 3.74 12.64
CA ASP A 191 13.84 2.44 12.09
C ASP A 191 12.62 1.71 11.53
N ARG A 192 12.46 1.78 10.22
CA ARG A 192 11.30 1.24 9.50
C ARG A 192 11.64 -0.05 8.80
N SER A 193 10.64 -0.91 8.64
CA SER A 193 10.73 -2.20 7.93
C SER A 193 11.83 -3.13 8.47
N VAL A 194 12.18 -2.99 9.75
CA VAL A 194 13.22 -3.77 10.39
C VAL A 194 12.90 -5.26 10.30
N CYS A 195 13.89 -6.08 10.01
CA CYS A 195 13.88 -7.50 9.63
C CYS A 195 13.44 -7.81 8.18
N ALA A 196 12.98 -6.84 7.38
CA ALA A 196 12.52 -7.12 6.02
C ALA A 196 13.66 -7.47 5.06
N ARG A 197 14.79 -6.79 5.14
CA ARG A 197 15.98 -7.09 4.30
C ARG A 197 16.63 -8.41 4.71
N LEU A 198 16.75 -8.65 6.01
CA LEU A 198 17.27 -9.92 6.53
C LEU A 198 16.38 -11.09 6.11
N ALA A 199 15.05 -10.91 6.16
CA ALA A 199 14.09 -11.89 5.63
C ALA A 199 14.28 -12.11 4.11
N GLY A 200 14.57 -11.03 3.37
CA GLY A 200 14.91 -11.09 1.95
C GLY A 200 16.16 -11.92 1.67
N GLU A 201 17.23 -11.73 2.45
CA GLU A 201 18.46 -12.54 2.35
C GLU A 201 18.21 -14.02 2.62
N LEU A 202 17.45 -14.33 3.69
CA LEU A 202 17.04 -15.70 4.00
C LEU A 202 16.22 -16.31 2.87
N ALA A 203 15.24 -15.58 2.35
CA ALA A 203 14.38 -16.05 1.28
C ALA A 203 15.13 -16.27 -0.03
N GLN A 204 16.07 -15.39 -0.35
CA GLN A 204 16.90 -15.50 -1.55
C GLN A 204 17.82 -16.74 -1.51
N ARG A 205 18.41 -17.03 -0.34
CA ARG A 205 19.35 -18.14 -0.18
C ARG A 205 18.66 -19.48 0.03
N HIS A 206 17.57 -19.49 0.78
CA HIS A 206 16.96 -20.72 1.28
C HIS A 206 15.48 -20.87 0.90
N GLY A 207 14.86 -19.88 0.24
CA GLY A 207 13.42 -19.82 0.07
C GLY A 207 12.70 -19.49 1.39
N ASN A 208 11.38 -19.36 1.33
CA ASN A 208 10.57 -18.93 2.48
C ASN A 208 10.55 -19.95 3.65
N ARG A 209 10.91 -21.20 3.41
CA ARG A 209 10.82 -22.32 4.37
C ARG A 209 12.06 -23.22 4.41
N GLY A 210 13.13 -22.85 3.77
CA GLY A 210 14.32 -23.70 3.66
C GLY A 210 15.37 -23.47 4.74
N PHE A 211 15.32 -22.35 5.44
CA PHE A 211 16.24 -22.09 6.53
C PHE A 211 15.95 -23.00 7.74
N LYS A 212 16.98 -23.70 8.24
CA LYS A 212 16.84 -24.70 9.32
C LYS A 212 17.37 -24.22 10.66
N GLY A 213 18.11 -23.11 10.68
CA GLY A 213 18.56 -22.46 11.90
C GLY A 213 17.47 -21.60 12.53
N GLN A 214 17.79 -20.96 13.64
CA GLN A 214 16.89 -20.06 14.36
C GLN A 214 17.61 -18.75 14.66
N LEU A 215 17.03 -17.63 14.20
CA LEU A 215 17.47 -16.29 14.52
C LEU A 215 16.53 -15.67 15.56
N ASP A 216 17.01 -15.55 16.79
CA ASP A 216 16.29 -14.95 17.91
C ASP A 216 16.71 -13.47 18.03
N LEU A 217 15.93 -12.58 17.47
CA LEU A 217 16.21 -11.15 17.40
C LEU A 217 15.33 -10.39 18.39
N THR A 218 15.94 -9.85 19.43
CA THR A 218 15.24 -9.03 20.44
C THR A 218 15.55 -7.57 20.21
N PHE A 219 14.50 -6.77 20.12
CA PHE A 219 14.57 -5.31 19.96
C PHE A 219 14.03 -4.64 21.23
N ARG A 220 14.59 -3.48 21.60
CA ARG A 220 14.14 -2.68 22.72
C ARG A 220 13.87 -1.26 22.28
N GLY A 221 12.68 -0.73 22.56
CA GLY A 221 12.29 0.63 22.23
C GLY A 221 11.03 0.72 21.37
N ALA A 222 10.96 1.74 20.52
CA ALA A 222 9.81 1.98 19.66
C ALA A 222 10.16 1.68 18.20
N ALA A 223 9.53 0.68 17.61
CA ALA A 223 9.76 0.33 16.22
C ALA A 223 8.95 1.22 15.28
N GLY A 224 9.54 1.63 14.16
CA GLY A 224 8.87 2.31 13.07
C GLY A 224 7.92 1.39 12.30
N GLN A 225 7.32 1.92 11.24
CA GLN A 225 6.35 1.18 10.40
C GLN A 225 6.93 -0.09 9.80
N SER A 226 6.07 -1.10 9.65
CA SER A 226 6.38 -2.39 8.97
C SER A 226 7.44 -3.23 9.69
N PHE A 227 7.50 -3.14 11.02
CA PHE A 227 8.34 -4.01 11.83
C PHE A 227 8.00 -5.49 11.58
N GLY A 228 9.00 -6.32 11.34
CA GLY A 228 8.80 -7.73 11.05
C GLY A 228 8.05 -8.01 9.73
N ALA A 229 8.09 -7.08 8.76
CA ALA A 229 7.50 -7.33 7.46
C ALA A 229 8.23 -8.46 6.71
N PHE A 230 7.46 -9.28 5.99
CA PHE A 230 7.94 -10.37 5.13
C PHE A 230 8.74 -11.47 5.85
N LEU A 231 8.58 -11.63 7.16
CA LEU A 231 9.28 -12.68 7.91
C LEU A 231 9.10 -14.06 7.28
N VAL A 232 10.16 -14.86 7.36
CA VAL A 232 10.25 -16.21 6.84
C VAL A 232 10.57 -17.20 7.97
N GLN A 233 10.59 -18.48 7.67
CA GLN A 233 10.89 -19.55 8.63
C GLN A 233 12.27 -19.35 9.29
N GLY A 234 12.31 -19.63 10.60
CA GLY A 234 13.53 -19.53 11.42
C GLY A 234 13.77 -18.14 12.02
N MET A 235 12.93 -17.16 11.73
CA MET A 235 13.02 -15.84 12.35
C MET A 235 12.07 -15.73 13.52
N ASN A 236 12.60 -15.53 14.73
CA ASN A 236 11.86 -15.18 15.94
C ASN A 236 12.23 -13.76 16.33
N VAL A 237 11.28 -12.86 16.21
CA VAL A 237 11.48 -11.43 16.45
C VAL A 237 10.69 -11.01 17.68
N ARG A 238 11.38 -10.52 18.69
CA ARG A 238 10.79 -10.02 19.93
C ARG A 238 11.00 -8.52 20.04
N LEU A 239 9.95 -7.79 20.36
CA LEU A 239 10.02 -6.37 20.68
C LEU A 239 9.60 -6.13 22.12
N GLU A 240 10.49 -5.53 22.90
CA GLU A 240 10.23 -5.01 24.24
C GLU A 240 9.99 -3.50 24.13
N GLY A 241 8.71 -3.13 23.93
CA GLY A 241 8.30 -1.77 23.63
C GLY A 241 7.02 -1.70 22.81
N GLU A 242 6.99 -0.81 21.85
CA GLU A 242 5.82 -0.59 20.97
C GLU A 242 6.23 -0.55 19.49
N ALA A 243 5.32 -0.82 18.60
CA ALA A 243 5.53 -0.75 17.16
C ALA A 243 4.44 0.07 16.46
N ASN A 244 4.83 0.77 15.42
CA ASN A 244 3.95 1.54 14.57
C ASN A 244 3.13 0.62 13.64
N ASP A 245 2.49 1.18 12.59
CA ASP A 245 1.61 0.48 11.67
C ASP A 245 2.29 -0.66 10.89
N TYR A 246 1.49 -1.58 10.36
CA TYR A 246 1.90 -2.64 9.44
C TYR A 246 2.85 -3.71 10.01
N VAL A 247 2.83 -3.95 11.31
CA VAL A 247 3.62 -5.05 11.90
C VAL A 247 3.27 -6.38 11.25
N GLY A 248 4.27 -7.17 10.86
CA GLY A 248 4.10 -8.46 10.22
C GLY A 248 3.46 -8.41 8.83
N LYS A 249 3.48 -7.25 8.15
CA LYS A 249 2.96 -7.13 6.79
C LYS A 249 3.60 -8.17 5.86
N GLY A 250 2.77 -8.94 5.18
CA GLY A 250 3.22 -9.91 4.19
C GLY A 250 4.07 -11.06 4.76
N MET A 251 4.11 -11.26 6.08
CA MET A 251 4.87 -12.38 6.65
C MET A 251 4.36 -13.72 6.13
N ASN A 252 5.28 -14.64 5.85
CA ASN A 252 4.97 -15.98 5.38
C ASN A 252 5.12 -17.03 6.49
N SER A 253 6.02 -16.80 7.41
CA SER A 253 6.36 -17.72 8.52
C SER A 253 7.08 -16.94 9.62
N GLY A 254 7.71 -17.62 10.57
CA GLY A 254 8.39 -17.00 11.70
C GLY A 254 7.44 -16.57 12.81
N ARG A 255 7.99 -15.92 13.81
CA ARG A 255 7.23 -15.46 14.98
C ARG A 255 7.58 -14.02 15.34
N ILE A 256 6.55 -13.24 15.65
CA ILE A 256 6.69 -11.90 16.23
C ILE A 256 6.07 -11.93 17.63
N THR A 257 6.81 -11.45 18.62
CA THR A 257 6.31 -11.30 19.99
C THR A 257 6.53 -9.86 20.45
N LEU A 258 5.46 -9.18 20.87
CA LEU A 258 5.54 -7.84 21.43
C LEU A 258 5.13 -7.87 22.89
N VAL A 259 5.94 -7.22 23.72
CA VAL A 259 5.64 -6.98 25.13
C VAL A 259 5.91 -5.51 25.43
N PRO A 260 5.09 -4.85 26.26
CA PRO A 260 5.38 -3.48 26.69
C PRO A 260 6.73 -3.39 27.40
N SER A 261 7.32 -2.19 27.41
CA SER A 261 8.53 -1.93 28.18
C SER A 261 8.29 -2.18 29.68
N ASP A 262 9.35 -2.57 30.38
CA ASP A 262 9.29 -2.80 31.82
C ASP A 262 8.75 -1.57 32.56
N GLY A 263 7.87 -1.80 33.52
CA GLY A 263 7.24 -0.74 34.31
C GLY A 263 6.04 -0.06 33.64
N THR A 264 5.63 -0.48 32.44
CA THR A 264 4.41 0.04 31.80
C THR A 264 3.18 -0.29 32.65
N PRO A 265 2.36 0.71 33.06
CA PRO A 265 1.15 0.46 33.84
C PRO A 265 0.08 -0.20 32.96
N ASN A 266 -0.65 -1.18 33.51
CA ASN A 266 -1.70 -1.92 32.85
C ASN A 266 -1.30 -2.37 31.42
N PRO A 267 -0.24 -3.18 31.29
CA PRO A 267 0.37 -3.47 29.99
C PRO A 267 -0.62 -4.06 28.98
N GLY A 268 -1.57 -4.89 29.38
CA GLY A 268 -2.60 -5.46 28.49
C GLY A 268 -3.59 -4.43 27.93
N GLU A 269 -3.73 -3.27 28.56
CA GLU A 269 -4.62 -2.19 28.11
C GLU A 269 -3.94 -1.18 27.17
N GLN A 270 -2.60 -1.21 27.11
CA GLN A 270 -1.85 -0.28 26.26
C GLN A 270 -1.90 -0.69 24.80
N VAL A 271 -2.00 0.30 23.92
CA VAL A 271 -1.87 0.07 22.47
C VAL A 271 -0.40 0.04 22.11
N ILE A 272 0.13 -1.16 21.86
CA ILE A 272 1.55 -1.39 21.53
C ILE A 272 1.77 -1.79 20.07
N LEU A 273 0.69 -1.96 19.33
CA LEU A 273 0.68 -2.22 17.90
C LEU A 273 -0.12 -1.12 17.20
N GLY A 274 0.43 -0.55 16.15
CA GLY A 274 -0.28 0.39 15.29
C GLY A 274 -1.38 -0.27 14.45
N ASN A 275 -1.80 0.41 13.41
CA ASN A 275 -2.89 -0.02 12.53
C ASN A 275 -2.42 -1.04 11.49
N THR A 276 -3.36 -1.77 10.90
CA THR A 276 -3.18 -2.59 9.70
C THR A 276 -2.11 -3.68 9.85
N CYS A 277 -1.94 -4.20 11.06
CA CYS A 277 -0.99 -5.28 11.33
C CYS A 277 -1.44 -6.58 10.65
N LEU A 278 -0.45 -7.43 10.27
CA LEU A 278 -0.65 -8.68 9.52
C LEU A 278 -1.27 -8.51 8.14
N TYR A 279 -1.22 -7.30 7.56
CA TYR A 279 -1.75 -7.05 6.22
C TYR A 279 -1.16 -8.03 5.19
N GLY A 280 -2.01 -8.88 4.63
CA GLY A 280 -1.61 -9.84 3.61
C GLY A 280 -0.65 -10.93 4.12
N ALA A 281 -0.59 -11.19 5.42
CA ALA A 281 0.19 -12.28 5.98
C ALA A 281 -0.33 -13.63 5.51
N THR A 282 0.56 -14.49 5.02
CA THR A 282 0.25 -15.81 4.47
C THR A 282 0.58 -16.97 5.42
N GLY A 283 1.18 -16.66 6.56
CA GLY A 283 1.56 -17.60 7.62
C GLY A 283 2.31 -16.90 8.74
N GLY A 284 2.87 -17.69 9.66
CA GLY A 284 3.58 -17.18 10.83
C GLY A 284 2.68 -16.94 12.05
N GLU A 285 3.29 -16.42 13.10
CA GLU A 285 2.65 -16.20 14.38
C GLU A 285 2.96 -14.79 14.92
N LEU A 286 1.94 -14.11 15.48
CA LEU A 286 2.10 -12.84 16.16
C LEU A 286 1.41 -12.89 17.53
N PHE A 287 2.16 -12.62 18.58
CA PHE A 287 1.64 -12.55 19.95
C PHE A 287 1.97 -11.18 20.54
N ALA A 288 0.98 -10.48 21.06
CA ALA A 288 1.18 -9.19 21.69
C ALA A 288 0.49 -9.12 23.04
N TYR A 289 1.27 -8.81 24.06
CA TYR A 289 0.76 -8.50 25.40
C TYR A 289 0.38 -7.01 25.48
N GLY A 290 -0.69 -6.66 24.76
CA GLY A 290 -1.23 -5.34 24.61
C GLY A 290 -2.22 -5.28 23.47
N ARG A 291 -2.78 -4.10 23.22
CA ARG A 291 -3.82 -3.89 22.21
C ARG A 291 -3.21 -3.50 20.87
N ALA A 292 -3.91 -3.84 19.82
CA ALA A 292 -3.65 -3.38 18.47
C ALA A 292 -4.56 -2.21 18.07
N GLY A 293 -4.09 -1.38 17.15
CA GLY A 293 -4.87 -0.32 16.52
C GLY A 293 -5.94 -0.86 15.57
N GLU A 294 -6.38 -0.02 14.64
CA GLU A 294 -7.43 -0.36 13.69
C GLU A 294 -6.95 -1.34 12.61
N ARG A 295 -7.90 -2.07 12.02
CA ARG A 295 -7.67 -3.02 10.94
C ARG A 295 -6.65 -4.12 11.28
N PHE A 296 -6.61 -4.54 12.53
CA PHE A 296 -5.79 -5.66 12.92
C PHE A 296 -6.22 -6.95 12.20
N GLY A 297 -5.29 -7.68 11.62
CA GLY A 297 -5.59 -8.89 10.86
C GLY A 297 -6.22 -8.66 9.48
N VAL A 298 -6.24 -7.39 8.99
CA VAL A 298 -6.79 -7.08 7.67
C VAL A 298 -6.08 -7.87 6.58
N ARG A 299 -6.88 -8.52 5.71
CA ARG A 299 -6.39 -9.40 4.64
C ARG A 299 -5.40 -10.49 5.12
N ASN A 300 -5.45 -10.87 6.38
CA ASN A 300 -4.73 -12.04 6.85
C ASN A 300 -5.25 -13.29 6.11
N SER A 301 -4.34 -14.10 5.58
CA SER A 301 -4.69 -15.32 4.83
C SER A 301 -4.09 -16.59 5.42
N GLY A 302 -3.31 -16.51 6.52
CA GLY A 302 -2.70 -17.71 7.10
C GLY A 302 -2.01 -17.54 8.44
N ALA A 303 -1.74 -16.33 8.90
CA ALA A 303 -1.10 -16.10 10.19
C ALA A 303 -2.02 -16.41 11.37
N LYS A 304 -1.41 -16.85 12.47
CA LYS A 304 -2.06 -17.04 13.77
C LYS A 304 -1.65 -15.94 14.71
N THR A 305 -2.61 -15.37 15.44
CA THR A 305 -2.29 -14.23 16.31
C THR A 305 -3.17 -14.18 17.54
N VAL A 306 -2.59 -13.64 18.63
CA VAL A 306 -3.28 -13.33 19.87
C VAL A 306 -2.92 -11.92 20.31
N VAL A 307 -3.93 -11.10 20.64
CA VAL A 307 -3.79 -9.74 21.18
C VAL A 307 -4.78 -9.50 22.31
N GLU A 308 -4.48 -8.55 23.20
CA GLU A 308 -5.35 -8.19 24.32
C GLU A 308 -6.56 -7.32 23.92
N GLY A 309 -6.53 -6.72 22.73
CA GLY A 309 -7.63 -5.93 22.19
C GLY A 309 -7.31 -5.41 20.81
N ALA A 310 -8.33 -4.94 20.07
CA ALA A 310 -8.18 -4.39 18.74
C ALA A 310 -9.12 -3.20 18.50
N GLY A 311 -8.74 -2.29 17.59
CA GLY A 311 -9.55 -1.18 17.16
C GLY A 311 -10.66 -1.57 16.17
N ASP A 312 -11.20 -0.58 15.46
CA ASP A 312 -12.24 -0.76 14.44
C ASP A 312 -11.73 -1.62 13.27
N HIS A 313 -12.64 -2.31 12.57
CA HIS A 313 -12.36 -3.11 11.38
C HIS A 313 -11.37 -4.28 11.58
N CYS A 314 -11.31 -4.85 12.78
CA CYS A 314 -10.54 -6.06 13.05
C CYS A 314 -10.97 -7.19 12.09
N CYS A 315 -10.00 -7.94 11.51
CA CYS A 315 -10.24 -9.02 10.54
C CYS A 315 -10.93 -8.60 9.23
N GLU A 316 -10.90 -7.30 8.88
CA GLU A 316 -11.46 -6.81 7.62
C GLU A 316 -10.82 -7.52 6.42
N TYR A 317 -11.66 -8.07 5.51
CA TYR A 317 -11.22 -8.84 4.34
C TYR A 317 -10.28 -10.03 4.64
N MET A 318 -10.32 -10.57 5.84
CA MET A 318 -9.56 -11.78 6.19
C MET A 318 -10.00 -12.97 5.34
N THR A 319 -9.05 -13.74 4.84
CA THR A 319 -9.30 -14.88 3.95
C THR A 319 -8.81 -16.22 4.52
N GLY A 320 -8.08 -16.21 5.63
CA GLY A 320 -7.54 -17.40 6.30
C GLY A 320 -6.79 -17.05 7.57
N GLY A 321 -6.27 -18.05 8.26
CA GLY A 321 -5.57 -17.88 9.53
C GLY A 321 -6.47 -17.88 10.76
N VAL A 322 -5.89 -17.55 11.90
CA VAL A 322 -6.60 -17.53 13.19
C VAL A 322 -6.26 -16.25 13.95
N VAL A 323 -7.27 -15.51 14.36
CA VAL A 323 -7.14 -14.31 15.18
C VAL A 323 -7.84 -14.54 16.52
N VAL A 324 -7.16 -14.25 17.61
CA VAL A 324 -7.74 -14.30 18.97
C VAL A 324 -7.59 -12.93 19.61
N VAL A 325 -8.69 -12.35 20.06
CA VAL A 325 -8.72 -11.09 20.79
C VAL A 325 -9.26 -11.35 22.19
N LEU A 326 -8.44 -11.09 23.21
CA LEU A 326 -8.72 -11.44 24.61
C LEU A 326 -9.48 -10.34 25.36
N GLY A 327 -9.80 -9.22 24.73
CA GLY A 327 -10.49 -8.10 25.34
C GLY A 327 -11.29 -7.30 24.34
N SER A 328 -11.48 -6.00 24.59
CA SER A 328 -12.37 -5.17 23.80
C SER A 328 -11.94 -5.01 22.34
N THR A 329 -12.92 -4.95 21.47
CA THR A 329 -12.77 -4.66 20.03
C THR A 329 -13.57 -3.42 19.65
N GLY A 330 -13.17 -2.79 18.54
CA GLY A 330 -13.93 -1.71 17.92
C GLY A 330 -15.10 -2.23 17.08
N ARG A 331 -15.60 -1.39 16.18
CA ARG A 331 -16.75 -1.67 15.29
C ARG A 331 -16.32 -2.40 14.01
N ASN A 332 -17.30 -2.92 13.27
CA ASN A 332 -17.15 -3.51 11.94
C ASN A 332 -16.14 -4.67 11.90
N ILE A 333 -16.18 -5.53 12.91
CA ILE A 333 -15.33 -6.72 12.97
C ILE A 333 -15.70 -7.66 11.83
N GLY A 334 -14.70 -8.23 11.18
CA GLY A 334 -14.89 -9.19 10.09
C GLY A 334 -15.53 -8.63 8.83
N ALA A 335 -15.60 -7.31 8.66
CA ALA A 335 -16.18 -6.70 7.47
C ALA A 335 -15.52 -7.24 6.19
N GLY A 336 -16.33 -7.87 5.32
CA GLY A 336 -15.84 -8.51 4.09
C GLY A 336 -14.96 -9.75 4.31
N MET A 337 -14.93 -10.33 5.49
CA MET A 337 -14.22 -11.58 5.80
C MET A 337 -14.82 -12.74 4.98
N THR A 338 -13.96 -13.51 4.31
CA THR A 338 -14.37 -14.63 3.44
C THR A 338 -13.78 -15.97 3.87
N GLY A 339 -12.92 -15.98 4.90
CA GLY A 339 -12.32 -17.20 5.43
C GLY A 339 -11.42 -16.93 6.63
N GLY A 340 -10.95 -17.99 7.28
CA GLY A 340 -10.26 -17.93 8.56
C GLY A 340 -11.21 -18.01 9.75
N VAL A 341 -10.64 -17.88 10.96
CA VAL A 341 -11.41 -17.96 12.23
C VAL A 341 -10.96 -16.80 13.12
N ALA A 342 -11.92 -16.06 13.67
CA ALA A 342 -11.69 -15.05 14.69
C ALA A 342 -12.41 -15.46 15.99
N PHE A 343 -11.66 -15.52 17.10
CA PHE A 343 -12.19 -15.73 18.44
C PHE A 343 -12.12 -14.41 19.20
N LEU A 344 -13.24 -13.93 19.67
CA LEU A 344 -13.37 -12.68 20.41
C LEU A 344 -13.90 -13.00 21.80
N LEU A 345 -13.21 -12.53 22.84
CA LEU A 345 -13.75 -12.60 24.19
C LEU A 345 -14.77 -11.47 24.36
N ASP A 346 -16.02 -11.81 24.58
CA ASP A 346 -17.12 -10.87 24.79
C ASP A 346 -17.57 -10.88 26.24
N ASP A 347 -16.94 -10.05 27.06
CA ASP A 347 -17.30 -9.86 28.47
C ASP A 347 -18.61 -9.07 28.65
N THR A 348 -19.10 -8.42 27.60
CA THR A 348 -20.27 -7.53 27.64
C THR A 348 -21.51 -8.13 27.03
N CYS A 349 -21.40 -9.29 26.40
CA CYS A 349 -22.47 -9.97 25.65
C CYS A 349 -23.13 -9.10 24.56
N LEU A 350 -22.40 -8.09 24.05
CA LEU A 350 -22.92 -7.17 23.02
C LEU A 350 -22.68 -7.68 21.59
N LEU A 351 -21.75 -8.61 21.38
CA LEU A 351 -21.46 -9.16 20.06
C LEU A 351 -22.57 -10.12 19.55
N TYR A 352 -23.44 -10.57 20.41
CA TYR A 352 -24.55 -11.49 20.05
C TYR A 352 -25.62 -10.85 19.16
N THR A 353 -25.63 -9.52 19.04
CA THR A 353 -26.64 -8.77 18.27
C THR A 353 -26.15 -8.26 16.92
N SER A 354 -24.87 -8.48 16.60
CA SER A 354 -24.30 -8.09 15.31
C SER A 354 -23.45 -9.24 14.76
N ASP A 355 -24.10 -10.33 14.35
CA ASP A 355 -23.42 -11.38 13.61
C ASP A 355 -23.12 -10.86 12.19
N ALA A 356 -21.91 -10.32 12.01
CA ALA A 356 -21.44 -9.83 10.73
C ALA A 356 -21.38 -10.93 9.65
N ALA A 357 -21.51 -12.19 10.03
CA ALA A 357 -21.54 -13.32 9.11
C ALA A 357 -22.96 -13.60 8.56
N ASP A 358 -24.01 -13.18 9.26
CA ASP A 358 -25.41 -13.35 8.86
C ASP A 358 -26.03 -12.13 8.21
N ASP A 359 -25.36 -10.96 8.25
CA ASP A 359 -25.75 -9.82 7.44
C ASP A 359 -25.40 -10.11 5.96
N THR A 360 -26.24 -10.92 5.35
CA THR A 360 -26.38 -10.88 3.90
C THR A 360 -26.81 -9.49 3.55
N PRO A 361 -26.06 -8.74 2.77
CA PRO A 361 -26.51 -7.44 2.33
C PRO A 361 -27.79 -7.61 1.52
N CYS A 362 -28.84 -6.93 1.96
CA CYS A 362 -30.02 -6.72 1.17
C CYS A 362 -29.69 -5.99 -0.14
#